data_e3f9d5adbe8654a41103a2dd6dc161d5
#
_entry.id   e3f9d5adbe8654a41103a2dd6dc161d5
#
_cell.length_a   1.000
_cell.length_b   1.000
_cell.length_c   1.000
_cell.angle_alpha   90.00
_cell.angle_beta   90.00
_cell.angle_gamma   90.00
#
_symmetry.space_group_name_H-M   'P 1'
#
loop_
_entity.id
_entity.type
_entity.pdbx_description
1 polymer ?
#
loop_
_entity_poly.entity_id
_entity_poly.type
_entity_poly.pdbx_seq_one_letter_code
_entity_poly.pdbx_strand_id
1 'polypeptide(L)'
;SGAESVRKICETLKVYGYGALTVTAGARLSYPEEDIRKGSAEEMASYEGDGPVILLIENPDGGESAYGPGFPDEAFVRGKVPMTKEEIRCIALSKLRLGETSVVYDIGAGTGSVAVEAARMAFRGHVYAVERNPEGLKLIRENQEALRAAGLTVVSGEAPEALEGLPAPDQVFIGGSGGRLSEILAAVLRKNPRVRVVITAISLETVAEAKACMEKIRHREEDVVQVSVSRARKAGNYHLMTGLNPVWIFSFTCDEEEQ
;
A
#
# COMPACT_ATOMS: atom_id res chain seq x y z
N SER A 1 -26.49 15.87 -12.02
CA SER A 1 -27.62 16.16 -11.11
C SER A 1 -27.19 15.99 -9.67
N GLY A 2 -27.90 16.60 -8.70
CA GLY A 2 -27.57 16.50 -7.29
C GLY A 2 -27.52 15.06 -6.79
N ALA A 3 -28.50 14.23 -7.16
CA ALA A 3 -28.55 12.81 -6.78
C ALA A 3 -27.38 11.99 -7.32
N GLU A 4 -26.97 12.23 -8.56
CA GLU A 4 -25.80 11.55 -9.14
C GLU A 4 -24.52 11.87 -8.38
N SER A 5 -24.36 13.13 -7.96
CA SER A 5 -23.20 13.54 -7.17
C SER A 5 -23.19 12.86 -5.79
N VAL A 6 -24.35 12.76 -5.14
CA VAL A 6 -24.49 12.03 -3.86
C VAL A 6 -24.07 10.57 -4.01
N ARG A 7 -24.63 9.86 -5.00
CA ARG A 7 -24.28 8.44 -5.25
C ARG A 7 -22.79 8.28 -5.51
N LYS A 8 -22.21 9.12 -6.39
CA LYS A 8 -20.78 9.05 -6.72
C LYS A 8 -19.88 9.29 -5.51
N ILE A 9 -20.23 10.26 -4.64
CA ILE A 9 -19.49 10.53 -3.40
C ILE A 9 -19.61 9.32 -2.45
N CYS A 10 -20.81 8.78 -2.27
CA CYS A 10 -21.05 7.64 -1.38
C CYS A 10 -20.35 6.36 -1.89
N GLU A 11 -20.37 6.09 -3.21
CA GLU A 11 -19.60 5.00 -3.81
C GLU A 11 -18.08 5.20 -3.60
N THR A 12 -17.60 6.43 -3.73
CA THR A 12 -16.19 6.74 -3.44
C THR A 12 -15.87 6.46 -1.97
N LEU A 13 -16.72 6.89 -1.04
CA LEU A 13 -16.54 6.60 0.39
C LEU A 13 -16.49 5.09 0.66
N LYS A 14 -17.36 4.30 0.03
CA LYS A 14 -17.35 2.83 0.13
C LYS A 14 -16.02 2.24 -0.35
N VAL A 15 -15.56 2.66 -1.53
CA VAL A 15 -14.28 2.19 -2.11
C VAL A 15 -13.11 2.45 -1.16
N TYR A 16 -13.13 3.59 -0.46
CA TYR A 16 -12.08 3.96 0.51
C TYR A 16 -12.33 3.43 1.94
N GLY A 17 -13.26 2.47 2.13
CA GLY A 17 -13.51 1.86 3.43
C GLY A 17 -14.30 2.74 4.41
N TYR A 18 -14.95 3.79 3.91
CA TYR A 18 -15.77 4.72 4.68
C TYR A 18 -17.28 4.50 4.50
N GLY A 19 -17.69 3.32 4.08
CA GLY A 19 -19.10 2.98 3.83
C GLY A 19 -20.02 3.14 5.04
N ALA A 20 -19.47 2.99 6.25
CA ALA A 20 -20.20 3.14 7.51
C ALA A 20 -20.37 4.60 7.98
N LEU A 21 -19.74 5.59 7.34
CA LEU A 21 -19.90 7.00 7.71
C LEU A 21 -21.34 7.45 7.54
N THR A 22 -21.83 8.28 8.47
CA THR A 22 -23.14 8.89 8.37
C THR A 22 -23.13 10.01 7.33
N VAL A 23 -24.03 9.92 6.38
CA VAL A 23 -24.25 10.91 5.32
C VAL A 23 -25.66 11.46 5.44
N THR A 24 -25.78 12.77 5.53
CA THR A 24 -27.06 13.48 5.48
C THR A 24 -27.12 14.28 4.20
N ALA A 25 -28.15 14.05 3.38
CA ALA A 25 -28.42 14.75 2.13
C ALA A 25 -29.66 15.64 2.32
N GLY A 26 -29.50 16.94 2.12
CA GLY A 26 -30.59 17.90 2.18
C GLY A 26 -30.85 18.51 0.81
N ALA A 27 -32.05 18.31 0.28
CA ALA A 27 -32.52 18.92 -0.97
C ALA A 27 -33.59 19.96 -0.68
N ARG A 28 -33.63 21.04 -1.46
CA ARG A 28 -34.63 22.12 -1.35
C ARG A 28 -34.77 22.69 0.06
N LEU A 29 -33.65 22.80 0.78
CA LEU A 29 -33.64 23.29 2.16
C LEU A 29 -34.32 24.66 2.27
N SER A 30 -35.18 24.81 3.28
CA SER A 30 -36.00 26.02 3.54
C SER A 30 -37.13 26.28 2.54
N TYR A 31 -37.44 25.33 1.65
CA TYR A 31 -38.60 25.36 0.79
C TYR A 31 -39.70 24.43 1.30
N PRO A 32 -40.98 24.59 0.89
CA PRO A 32 -42.06 23.67 1.28
C PRO A 32 -41.80 22.21 0.92
N GLU A 33 -41.00 21.96 -0.11
CA GLU A 33 -40.65 20.63 -0.61
C GLU A 33 -39.28 20.15 -0.08
N GLU A 34 -38.88 20.64 1.08
CA GLU A 34 -37.64 20.20 1.74
C GLU A 34 -37.63 18.68 1.92
N ASP A 35 -36.54 18.03 1.48
CA ASP A 35 -36.32 16.60 1.66
C ASP A 35 -34.93 16.40 2.29
N ILE A 36 -34.92 15.81 3.49
CA ILE A 36 -33.69 15.50 4.23
C ILE A 36 -33.65 13.99 4.46
N ARG A 37 -32.59 13.34 3.94
CA ARG A 37 -32.36 11.91 4.14
C ARG A 37 -31.03 11.68 4.83
N LYS A 38 -31.02 10.78 5.79
CA LYS A 38 -29.84 10.39 6.57
C LYS A 38 -29.68 8.89 6.56
N GLY A 39 -28.46 8.42 6.31
CA GLY A 39 -28.08 7.01 6.30
C GLY A 39 -26.59 6.84 6.30
N SER A 40 -26.12 5.58 6.28
CA SER A 40 -24.71 5.29 6.02
C SER A 40 -24.35 5.65 4.57
N ALA A 41 -23.05 5.86 4.28
CA ALA A 41 -22.60 6.06 2.92
C ALA A 41 -22.95 4.85 2.01
N GLU A 42 -22.99 3.64 2.58
CA GLU A 42 -23.41 2.43 1.87
C GLU A 42 -24.89 2.49 1.46
N GLU A 43 -25.78 2.89 2.35
CA GLU A 43 -27.22 3.06 2.07
C GLU A 43 -27.46 4.23 1.11
N MET A 44 -26.74 5.35 1.31
CA MET A 44 -26.89 6.56 0.50
C MET A 44 -26.26 6.44 -0.90
N ALA A 45 -25.52 5.37 -1.19
CA ALA A 45 -25.07 5.04 -2.56
C ALA A 45 -26.23 4.76 -3.53
N SER A 46 -27.44 4.47 -3.01
CA SER A 46 -28.67 4.34 -3.79
C SER A 46 -29.57 5.58 -3.72
N TYR A 47 -29.07 6.72 -3.23
CA TYR A 47 -29.88 7.93 -3.06
C TYR A 47 -30.57 8.37 -4.35
N GLU A 48 -31.88 8.60 -4.22
CA GLU A 48 -32.71 9.18 -5.26
C GLU A 48 -33.28 10.52 -4.78
N GLY A 49 -33.02 11.57 -5.49
CA GLY A 49 -33.50 12.91 -5.18
C GLY A 49 -33.39 13.83 -6.39
N ASP A 50 -34.05 14.95 -6.35
CA ASP A 50 -34.11 15.92 -7.43
C ASP A 50 -33.55 17.28 -7.01
N GLY A 51 -32.88 17.96 -7.96
CA GLY A 51 -32.32 19.29 -7.74
C GLY A 51 -30.95 19.33 -7.03
N PRO A 52 -30.54 20.52 -6.61
CA PRO A 52 -29.29 20.72 -5.83
C PRO A 52 -29.41 20.09 -4.45
N VAL A 53 -28.34 19.44 -4.01
CA VAL A 53 -28.25 18.75 -2.71
C VAL A 53 -27.05 19.24 -1.93
N ILE A 54 -27.22 19.52 -0.65
CA ILE A 54 -26.15 19.74 0.31
C ILE A 54 -25.89 18.43 1.04
N LEU A 55 -24.61 18.03 1.14
CA LEU A 55 -24.19 16.85 1.88
C LEU A 55 -23.48 17.26 3.16
N LEU A 56 -23.87 16.63 4.27
CA LEU A 56 -23.10 16.61 5.50
C LEU A 56 -22.59 15.16 5.69
N ILE A 57 -21.28 15.00 5.81
CA ILE A 57 -20.63 13.72 6.08
C ILE A 57 -20.02 13.80 7.48
N GLU A 58 -20.50 12.97 8.39
CA GLU A 58 -20.05 12.90 9.77
C GLU A 58 -19.00 11.80 9.91
N ASN A 59 -17.75 12.20 10.24
CA ASN A 59 -16.67 11.27 10.52
C ASN A 59 -16.24 11.42 11.99
N PRO A 60 -16.78 10.63 12.91
CA PRO A 60 -16.49 10.74 14.34
C PRO A 60 -15.03 10.39 14.67
N ASP A 61 -14.38 9.57 13.83
CA ASP A 61 -12.99 9.14 14.02
C ASP A 61 -11.99 10.04 13.25
N GLY A 62 -12.45 11.15 12.68
CA GLY A 62 -11.70 12.00 11.76
C GLY A 62 -10.47 12.71 12.34
N GLY A 63 -10.20 12.58 13.63
CA GLY A 63 -9.08 13.24 14.30
C GLY A 63 -7.89 12.37 14.67
N GLU A 64 -8.01 11.05 14.63
CA GLU A 64 -6.99 10.14 15.20
C GLU A 64 -6.19 9.33 14.17
N SER A 65 -6.47 9.44 12.90
CA SER A 65 -5.74 8.68 11.86
C SER A 65 -4.49 9.39 11.35
N ALA A 66 -3.69 9.94 12.23
CA ALA A 66 -2.47 10.65 11.87
C ALA A 66 -1.23 9.74 11.90
N TYR A 67 -1.32 8.53 11.35
CA TYR A 67 -0.10 7.83 10.98
C TYR A 67 0.35 8.34 9.61
N GLY A 68 1.48 9.04 9.57
CA GLY A 68 2.25 9.21 8.35
C GLY A 68 2.89 7.89 7.92
N PRO A 69 3.82 7.89 6.97
CA PRO A 69 4.62 6.70 6.67
C PRO A 69 5.33 6.20 7.94
N GLY A 70 5.28 4.88 8.17
CA GLY A 70 5.86 4.25 9.34
C GLY A 70 4.84 4.01 10.45
N PHE A 71 3.78 3.30 10.14
CA PHE A 71 2.88 2.78 11.16
C PHE A 71 3.65 1.91 12.16
N PRO A 72 3.35 2.02 13.47
CA PRO A 72 3.96 1.13 14.44
C PRO A 72 3.64 -0.34 14.10
N ASP A 73 4.60 -1.23 14.35
CA ASP A 73 4.44 -2.65 14.05
C ASP A 73 3.20 -3.27 14.71
N GLU A 74 2.77 -2.70 15.84
CA GLU A 74 1.60 -3.12 16.61
C GLU A 74 0.27 -2.77 15.95
N ALA A 75 0.25 -1.84 15.01
CA ALA A 75 -0.94 -1.50 14.23
C ALA A 75 -1.35 -2.62 13.25
N PHE A 76 -0.42 -3.53 12.94
CA PHE A 76 -0.67 -4.61 11.99
C PHE A 76 -1.04 -5.91 12.70
N VAL A 77 -2.03 -6.61 12.14
CA VAL A 77 -2.30 -8.01 12.46
C VAL A 77 -1.12 -8.85 11.98
N ARG A 78 -0.56 -9.66 12.86
CA ARG A 78 0.65 -10.47 12.61
C ARG A 78 0.38 -11.95 12.84
N GLY A 79 1.11 -12.80 12.10
CA GLY A 79 1.12 -14.25 12.26
C GLY A 79 2.54 -14.77 12.25
N LYS A 80 2.73 -15.93 11.65
CA LYS A 80 4.05 -16.56 11.48
C LYS A 80 4.80 -16.03 10.25
N VAL A 81 4.10 -15.38 9.33
CA VAL A 81 4.69 -14.80 8.12
C VAL A 81 5.55 -13.59 8.50
N PRO A 82 6.75 -13.45 7.92
CA PRO A 82 7.61 -12.29 8.17
C PRO A 82 6.91 -10.97 7.84
N MET A 83 7.23 -9.94 8.61
CA MET A 83 6.76 -8.57 8.39
C MET A 83 7.95 -7.62 8.31
N THR A 84 7.99 -6.77 7.30
CA THR A 84 8.95 -5.66 7.21
C THR A 84 8.72 -4.70 8.38
N LYS A 85 9.75 -4.50 9.20
CA LYS A 85 9.67 -3.70 10.42
C LYS A 85 9.55 -2.21 10.11
N GLU A 86 8.96 -1.47 11.04
CA GLU A 86 8.63 -0.04 10.92
C GLU A 86 9.75 0.79 10.30
N GLU A 87 10.97 0.72 10.85
CA GLU A 87 12.10 1.53 10.41
C GLU A 87 12.52 1.18 8.97
N ILE A 88 12.52 -0.11 8.64
CA ILE A 88 12.85 -0.59 7.29
C ILE A 88 11.75 -0.22 6.31
N ARG A 89 10.49 -0.33 6.73
CA ARG A 89 9.31 0.02 5.93
C ARG A 89 9.28 1.52 5.62
N CYS A 90 9.54 2.37 6.61
CA CYS A 90 9.68 3.82 6.41
C CYS A 90 10.72 4.16 5.34
N ILE A 91 11.91 3.57 5.45
CA ILE A 91 12.99 3.83 4.51
C ILE A 91 12.63 3.30 3.12
N ALA A 92 12.09 2.07 3.03
CA ALA A 92 11.68 1.48 1.75
C ALA A 92 10.61 2.32 1.04
N LEU A 93 9.58 2.78 1.76
CA LEU A 93 8.54 3.65 1.21
C LEU A 93 9.09 5.00 0.75
N SER A 94 10.02 5.60 1.51
CA SER A 94 10.72 6.81 1.08
C SER A 94 11.52 6.61 -0.21
N LYS A 95 12.20 5.45 -0.34
CA LYS A 95 12.97 5.10 -1.54
C LYS A 95 12.09 4.80 -2.75
N LEU A 96 10.85 4.32 -2.58
CA LEU A 96 9.88 4.12 -3.65
C LEU A 96 9.44 5.43 -4.32
N ARG A 97 9.48 6.56 -3.60
CA ARG A 97 9.08 7.88 -4.13
C ARG A 97 7.65 7.87 -4.70
N LEU A 98 6.72 7.36 -3.91
CA LEU A 98 5.33 7.22 -4.31
C LEU A 98 4.67 8.58 -4.55
N GLY A 99 3.92 8.68 -5.66
CA GLY A 99 2.96 9.75 -5.91
C GLY A 99 1.53 9.30 -5.60
N GLU A 100 0.60 10.25 -5.51
CA GLU A 100 -0.81 9.97 -5.19
C GLU A 100 -1.48 9.00 -6.18
N THR A 101 -1.04 8.98 -7.44
CA THR A 101 -1.60 8.19 -8.54
C THR A 101 -0.76 6.97 -8.90
N SER A 102 0.26 6.64 -8.14
CA SER A 102 1.19 5.55 -8.42
C SER A 102 0.52 4.19 -8.53
N VAL A 103 0.92 3.41 -9.52
CA VAL A 103 0.65 1.98 -9.62
C VAL A 103 1.84 1.22 -9.05
N VAL A 104 1.62 0.48 -7.97
CA VAL A 104 2.70 -0.13 -7.17
C VAL A 104 2.54 -1.64 -7.11
N TYR A 105 3.64 -2.38 -7.24
CA TYR A 105 3.67 -3.79 -6.88
C TYR A 105 4.44 -3.98 -5.56
N ASP A 106 3.87 -4.75 -4.65
CA ASP A 106 4.53 -5.30 -3.46
C ASP A 106 4.69 -6.80 -3.66
N ILE A 107 5.89 -7.25 -4.00
CA ILE A 107 6.19 -8.65 -4.35
C ILE A 107 6.79 -9.36 -3.14
N GLY A 108 6.14 -10.46 -2.74
CA GLY A 108 6.42 -11.14 -1.48
C GLY A 108 5.89 -10.34 -0.30
N ALA A 109 4.64 -9.92 -0.40
CA ALA A 109 4.04 -8.93 0.49
C ALA A 109 3.93 -9.37 1.96
N GLY A 110 3.99 -10.68 2.24
CA GLY A 110 3.95 -11.22 3.60
C GLY A 110 2.69 -10.81 4.34
N THR A 111 2.81 -9.97 5.37
CA THR A 111 1.65 -9.42 6.10
C THR A 111 0.97 -8.26 5.37
N GLY A 112 1.51 -7.79 4.27
CA GLY A 112 1.03 -6.62 3.53
C GLY A 112 1.39 -5.28 4.14
N SER A 113 2.31 -5.22 5.09
CA SER A 113 2.61 -3.98 5.81
C SER A 113 3.13 -2.86 4.89
N VAL A 114 3.95 -3.20 3.88
CA VAL A 114 4.41 -2.24 2.87
C VAL A 114 3.27 -1.87 1.93
N ALA A 115 2.53 -2.87 1.42
CA ALA A 115 1.39 -2.66 0.52
C ALA A 115 0.32 -1.75 1.11
N VAL A 116 -0.03 -1.94 2.39
CA VAL A 116 -1.04 -1.13 3.10
C VAL A 116 -0.61 0.32 3.20
N GLU A 117 0.61 0.59 3.64
CA GLU A 117 1.11 1.96 3.74
C GLU A 117 1.29 2.60 2.35
N ALA A 118 1.79 1.82 1.35
CA ALA A 118 1.89 2.29 -0.02
C ALA A 118 0.52 2.67 -0.60
N ALA A 119 -0.54 1.88 -0.34
CA ALA A 119 -1.90 2.18 -0.80
C ALA A 119 -2.48 3.45 -0.16
N ARG A 120 -2.12 3.74 1.08
CA ARG A 120 -2.51 4.98 1.76
C ARG A 120 -1.78 6.21 1.22
N MET A 121 -0.52 6.05 0.76
CA MET A 121 0.24 7.11 0.12
C MET A 121 -0.23 7.34 -1.33
N ALA A 122 -0.43 6.26 -2.09
CA ALA A 122 -0.93 6.28 -3.47
C ALA A 122 -2.47 6.22 -3.51
N PHE A 123 -3.14 7.07 -2.74
CA PHE A 123 -4.58 6.98 -2.49
C PHE A 123 -5.47 7.23 -3.72
N ARG A 124 -4.93 7.73 -4.82
CA ARG A 124 -5.57 7.88 -6.14
C ARG A 124 -5.01 6.91 -7.18
N GLY A 125 -4.00 6.14 -6.79
CA GLY A 125 -3.36 5.09 -7.55
C GLY A 125 -3.88 3.71 -7.17
N HIS A 126 -3.01 2.69 -7.31
CA HIS A 126 -3.38 1.34 -6.94
C HIS A 126 -2.16 0.49 -6.55
N VAL A 127 -2.30 -0.37 -5.55
CA VAL A 127 -1.24 -1.29 -5.10
C VAL A 127 -1.68 -2.74 -5.33
N TYR A 128 -0.78 -3.54 -5.86
CA TYR A 128 -0.96 -4.98 -6.05
C TYR A 128 -0.01 -5.72 -5.11
N ALA A 129 -0.56 -6.34 -4.06
CA ALA A 129 0.19 -7.15 -3.11
C ALA A 129 0.22 -8.61 -3.57
N VAL A 130 1.37 -9.07 -4.04
CA VAL A 130 1.58 -10.42 -4.55
C VAL A 130 2.15 -11.30 -3.45
N GLU A 131 1.41 -12.35 -3.09
CA GLU A 131 1.78 -13.28 -2.03
C GLU A 131 1.31 -14.70 -2.38
N ARG A 132 2.15 -15.71 -2.10
CA ARG A 132 1.83 -17.13 -2.35
C ARG A 132 1.35 -17.87 -1.11
N ASN A 133 1.75 -17.39 0.09
CA ASN A 133 1.42 -18.05 1.35
C ASN A 133 -0.04 -17.75 1.73
N PRO A 134 -0.89 -18.79 1.95
CA PRO A 134 -2.29 -18.57 2.35
C PRO A 134 -2.46 -17.77 3.64
N GLU A 135 -1.56 -17.93 4.63
CA GLU A 135 -1.58 -17.14 5.85
C GLU A 135 -1.27 -15.66 5.54
N GLY A 136 -0.29 -15.40 4.67
CA GLY A 136 0.03 -14.04 4.21
C GLY A 136 -1.15 -13.39 3.51
N LEU A 137 -1.80 -14.08 2.59
CA LEU A 137 -3.00 -13.60 1.88
C LEU A 137 -4.13 -13.21 2.83
N LYS A 138 -4.33 -13.99 3.91
CA LYS A 138 -5.31 -13.69 4.94
C LYS A 138 -4.91 -12.42 5.70
N LEU A 139 -3.65 -12.33 6.16
CA LEU A 139 -3.14 -11.19 6.92
C LEU A 139 -3.19 -9.89 6.11
N ILE A 140 -2.87 -9.94 4.81
CA ILE A 140 -2.97 -8.75 3.94
C ILE A 140 -4.41 -8.21 3.94
N ARG A 141 -5.43 -9.08 3.80
CA ARG A 141 -6.83 -8.66 3.79
C ARG A 141 -7.27 -8.08 5.13
N GLU A 142 -6.88 -8.72 6.24
CA GLU A 142 -7.17 -8.23 7.59
C GLU A 142 -6.53 -6.86 7.83
N ASN A 143 -5.28 -6.66 7.43
CA ASN A 143 -4.59 -5.39 7.54
C ASN A 143 -5.14 -4.32 6.60
N GLN A 144 -5.54 -4.72 5.38
CA GLN A 144 -6.22 -3.84 4.42
C GLN A 144 -7.51 -3.26 5.02
N GLU A 145 -8.33 -4.11 5.64
CA GLU A 145 -9.59 -3.70 6.26
C GLU A 145 -9.33 -2.85 7.51
N ALA A 146 -8.52 -3.35 8.45
CA ALA A 146 -8.22 -2.67 9.71
C ALA A 146 -7.62 -1.28 9.52
N LEU A 147 -6.75 -1.12 8.50
CA LEU A 147 -6.02 0.12 8.23
C LEU A 147 -6.59 0.91 7.04
N ARG A 148 -7.77 0.52 6.54
CA ARG A 148 -8.52 1.22 5.48
C ARG A 148 -7.67 1.50 4.23
N ALA A 149 -6.95 0.48 3.74
CA ALA A 149 -6.13 0.58 2.54
C ALA A 149 -6.94 0.19 1.29
N ALA A 150 -7.90 1.03 0.88
CA ALA A 150 -8.88 0.71 -0.16
C ALA A 150 -8.27 0.49 -1.55
N GLY A 151 -7.22 1.22 -1.90
CA GLY A 151 -6.51 1.11 -3.18
C GLY A 151 -5.57 -0.11 -3.28
N LEU A 152 -5.87 -1.22 -2.60
CA LEU A 152 -5.04 -2.42 -2.52
C LEU A 152 -5.76 -3.64 -3.08
N THR A 153 -5.15 -4.33 -4.04
CA THR A 153 -5.60 -5.64 -4.53
C THR A 153 -4.64 -6.73 -4.07
N VAL A 154 -5.19 -7.77 -3.46
CA VAL A 154 -4.44 -8.95 -3.04
C VAL A 154 -4.37 -9.95 -4.19
N VAL A 155 -3.16 -10.24 -4.66
CA VAL A 155 -2.90 -11.17 -5.77
C VAL A 155 -2.30 -12.45 -5.21
N SER A 156 -3.05 -13.54 -5.35
CA SER A 156 -2.60 -14.87 -4.92
C SER A 156 -1.73 -15.50 -6.00
N GLY A 157 -0.49 -15.83 -5.67
CA GLY A 157 0.43 -16.49 -6.59
C GLY A 157 1.88 -16.10 -6.34
N GLU A 158 2.75 -16.65 -7.17
CA GLU A 158 4.19 -16.41 -7.14
C GLU A 158 4.60 -15.55 -8.34
N ALA A 159 5.44 -14.55 -8.12
CA ALA A 159 6.02 -13.77 -9.20
C ALA A 159 7.18 -14.56 -9.86
N PRO A 160 7.35 -14.44 -11.19
CA PRO A 160 6.73 -13.44 -12.07
C PRO A 160 5.34 -13.82 -12.62
N GLU A 161 4.89 -15.06 -12.53
CA GLU A 161 3.63 -15.53 -13.17
C GLU A 161 2.41 -14.73 -12.67
N ALA A 162 2.35 -14.45 -11.37
CA ALA A 162 1.26 -13.67 -10.77
C ALA A 162 1.22 -12.20 -11.24
N LEU A 163 2.25 -11.72 -11.94
CA LEU A 163 2.29 -10.38 -12.50
C LEU A 163 1.58 -10.29 -13.87
N GLU A 164 1.29 -11.44 -14.51
CA GLU A 164 0.59 -11.46 -15.79
C GLU A 164 -0.80 -10.82 -15.64
N GLY A 165 -1.21 -10.02 -16.62
CA GLY A 165 -2.50 -9.34 -16.59
C GLY A 165 -2.60 -8.11 -15.68
N LEU A 166 -1.64 -7.86 -14.80
CA LEU A 166 -1.61 -6.63 -14.00
C LEU A 166 -1.19 -5.43 -14.89
N PRO A 167 -1.67 -4.20 -14.61
CA PRO A 167 -1.22 -3.00 -15.33
C PRO A 167 0.27 -2.74 -15.09
N ALA A 168 0.91 -1.95 -15.97
CA ALA A 168 2.33 -1.59 -15.82
C ALA A 168 2.55 -0.83 -14.49
N PRO A 169 3.52 -1.21 -13.66
CA PRO A 169 3.79 -0.54 -12.39
C PRO A 169 4.68 0.69 -12.60
N ASP A 170 4.46 1.76 -11.83
CA ASP A 170 5.38 2.89 -11.70
C ASP A 170 6.51 2.58 -10.71
N GLN A 171 6.16 1.87 -9.64
CA GLN A 171 7.10 1.45 -8.59
C GLN A 171 6.90 -0.02 -8.24
N VAL A 172 8.00 -0.66 -7.87
CA VAL A 172 8.00 -2.06 -7.40
C VAL A 172 8.82 -2.17 -6.12
N PHE A 173 8.20 -2.69 -5.09
CA PHE A 173 8.88 -3.18 -3.89
C PHE A 173 9.02 -4.69 -3.95
N ILE A 174 10.20 -5.21 -3.66
CA ILE A 174 10.48 -6.64 -3.61
C ILE A 174 10.99 -6.99 -2.21
N GLY A 175 10.08 -7.52 -1.38
CA GLY A 175 10.37 -8.00 -0.02
C GLY A 175 10.80 -9.46 0.04
N GLY A 176 10.46 -10.24 -1.01
CA GLY A 176 10.84 -11.63 -1.14
C GLY A 176 10.72 -12.10 -2.58
N SER A 177 11.81 -12.60 -3.16
CA SER A 177 11.88 -13.06 -4.55
C SER A 177 11.76 -14.59 -4.70
N GLY A 178 11.90 -15.33 -3.61
CA GLY A 178 11.98 -16.80 -3.67
C GLY A 178 13.16 -17.32 -4.49
N GLY A 179 14.23 -16.53 -4.67
CA GLY A 179 15.39 -16.85 -5.52
C GLY A 179 15.16 -16.60 -7.02
N ARG A 180 14.09 -15.88 -7.38
CA ARG A 180 13.70 -15.60 -8.77
C ARG A 180 13.78 -14.10 -9.12
N LEU A 181 14.65 -13.36 -8.44
CA LEU A 181 14.75 -11.91 -8.58
C LEU A 181 14.99 -11.47 -10.03
N SER A 182 15.89 -12.16 -10.75
CA SER A 182 16.19 -11.86 -12.15
C SER A 182 14.97 -12.01 -13.06
N GLU A 183 14.17 -13.07 -12.88
CA GLU A 183 12.96 -13.32 -13.67
C GLU A 183 11.87 -12.27 -13.36
N ILE A 184 11.73 -11.93 -12.08
CA ILE A 184 10.79 -10.90 -11.61
C ILE A 184 11.14 -9.56 -12.23
N LEU A 185 12.39 -9.12 -12.14
CA LEU A 185 12.85 -7.87 -12.73
C LEU A 185 12.65 -7.84 -14.26
N ALA A 186 12.97 -8.94 -14.95
CA ALA A 186 12.73 -9.05 -16.39
C ALA A 186 11.23 -8.93 -16.73
N ALA A 187 10.33 -9.50 -15.94
CA ALA A 187 8.89 -9.38 -16.15
C ALA A 187 8.39 -7.94 -15.91
N VAL A 188 8.89 -7.30 -14.87
CA VAL A 188 8.56 -5.90 -14.54
C VAL A 188 9.04 -4.95 -15.63
N LEU A 189 10.29 -5.10 -16.08
CA LEU A 189 10.90 -4.27 -17.13
C LEU A 189 10.15 -4.36 -18.47
N ARG A 190 9.63 -5.54 -18.83
CA ARG A 190 8.78 -5.69 -20.03
C ARG A 190 7.50 -4.86 -19.95
N LYS A 191 6.98 -4.61 -18.75
CA LYS A 191 5.78 -3.79 -18.52
C LYS A 191 6.09 -2.30 -18.46
N ASN A 192 7.16 -1.95 -17.76
CA ASN A 192 7.64 -0.57 -17.65
C ASN A 192 9.17 -0.54 -17.57
N PRO A 193 9.86 -0.18 -18.66
CA PRO A 193 11.33 -0.10 -18.67
C PRO A 193 11.89 1.05 -17.81
N ARG A 194 11.02 1.97 -17.35
CA ARG A 194 11.41 3.13 -16.50
C ARG A 194 10.96 2.97 -15.05
N VAL A 195 10.63 1.77 -14.63
CA VAL A 195 10.11 1.49 -13.29
C VAL A 195 11.11 1.85 -12.20
N ARG A 196 10.62 2.40 -11.09
CA ARG A 196 11.39 2.55 -9.85
C ARG A 196 11.34 1.25 -9.06
N VAL A 197 12.50 0.72 -8.68
CA VAL A 197 12.62 -0.55 -7.95
C VAL A 197 13.24 -0.31 -6.58
N VAL A 198 12.66 -0.96 -5.56
CA VAL A 198 13.22 -1.05 -4.21
C VAL A 198 13.23 -2.52 -3.78
N ILE A 199 14.39 -3.02 -3.40
CA ILE A 199 14.59 -4.42 -2.98
C ILE A 199 15.11 -4.41 -1.55
N THR A 200 14.53 -5.24 -0.68
CA THR A 200 15.08 -5.49 0.64
C THR A 200 15.73 -6.87 0.69
N ALA A 201 16.91 -6.97 1.31
CA ALA A 201 17.67 -8.20 1.44
C ALA A 201 18.23 -8.33 2.87
N ILE A 202 18.04 -9.53 3.45
CA ILE A 202 18.54 -9.87 4.79
C ILE A 202 19.66 -10.91 4.69
N SER A 203 19.57 -11.84 3.72
CA SER A 203 20.60 -12.87 3.50
C SER A 203 21.67 -12.40 2.53
N LEU A 204 22.88 -12.94 2.67
CA LEU A 204 24.00 -12.63 1.76
C LEU A 204 23.70 -13.09 0.33
N GLU A 205 22.95 -14.19 0.18
CA GLU A 205 22.54 -14.71 -1.12
C GLU A 205 21.64 -13.72 -1.84
N THR A 206 20.64 -13.15 -1.15
CA THR A 206 19.76 -12.13 -1.74
C THR A 206 20.52 -10.82 -2.05
N VAL A 207 21.46 -10.44 -1.20
CA VAL A 207 22.34 -9.26 -1.46
C VAL A 207 23.15 -9.49 -2.72
N ALA A 208 23.78 -10.66 -2.88
CA ALA A 208 24.56 -11.01 -4.06
C ALA A 208 23.68 -11.06 -5.33
N GLU A 209 22.49 -11.65 -5.24
CA GLU A 209 21.53 -11.71 -6.34
C GLU A 209 21.06 -10.31 -6.76
N ALA A 210 20.71 -9.45 -5.79
CA ALA A 210 20.28 -8.07 -6.07
C ALA A 210 21.38 -7.27 -6.76
N LYS A 211 22.62 -7.34 -6.27
CA LYS A 211 23.76 -6.70 -6.91
C LYS A 211 23.98 -7.19 -8.33
N ALA A 212 23.99 -8.51 -8.54
CA ALA A 212 24.20 -9.11 -9.86
C ALA A 212 23.08 -8.75 -10.86
N CYS A 213 21.85 -8.57 -10.38
CA CYS A 213 20.73 -8.12 -11.20
C CYS A 213 20.89 -6.64 -11.59
N MET A 214 21.27 -5.77 -10.64
CA MET A 214 21.50 -4.36 -10.92
C MET A 214 22.59 -4.13 -11.96
N GLU A 215 23.70 -4.86 -11.89
CA GLU A 215 24.82 -4.75 -12.85
C GLU A 215 24.40 -5.08 -14.31
N LYS A 216 23.29 -5.82 -14.49
CA LYS A 216 22.77 -6.21 -15.81
C LYS A 216 21.68 -5.28 -16.36
N ILE A 217 21.15 -4.41 -15.53
CA ILE A 217 20.04 -3.52 -15.88
C ILE A 217 20.60 -2.10 -16.03
N ARG A 218 20.31 -1.45 -17.14
CA ARG A 218 20.61 -0.01 -17.25
C ARG A 218 19.72 0.75 -16.28
N HIS A 219 20.30 1.54 -15.42
CA HIS A 219 19.60 2.26 -14.38
C HIS A 219 20.30 3.57 -14.01
N ARG A 220 19.58 4.41 -13.32
CA ARG A 220 20.02 5.68 -12.73
C ARG A 220 19.55 5.79 -11.28
N GLU A 221 20.07 6.79 -10.59
CA GLU A 221 19.67 7.09 -9.20
C GLU A 221 19.84 5.87 -8.27
N GLU A 222 20.91 5.12 -8.50
CA GLU A 222 21.29 4.01 -7.64
C GLU A 222 21.59 4.51 -6.23
N ASP A 223 21.02 3.82 -5.25
CA ASP A 223 21.31 4.07 -3.86
C ASP A 223 21.16 2.74 -3.08
N VAL A 224 22.23 2.32 -2.44
CA VAL A 224 22.31 1.09 -1.66
C VAL A 224 22.68 1.44 -0.23
N VAL A 225 21.80 1.11 0.70
CA VAL A 225 22.02 1.36 2.12
C VAL A 225 21.86 0.08 2.93
N GLN A 226 22.64 -0.05 3.99
CA GLN A 226 22.42 -1.05 5.04
C GLN A 226 21.85 -0.36 6.27
N VAL A 227 20.76 -0.87 6.78
CA VAL A 227 20.09 -0.36 7.98
C VAL A 227 20.22 -1.36 9.11
N SER A 228 20.79 -0.91 10.23
CA SER A 228 20.88 -1.68 11.46
C SER A 228 20.01 -1.02 12.53
N VAL A 229 19.07 -1.76 13.08
CA VAL A 229 18.12 -1.29 14.08
C VAL A 229 18.37 -1.99 15.41
N SER A 230 18.38 -1.24 16.49
CA SER A 230 18.38 -1.79 17.84
C SER A 230 17.22 -1.16 18.62
N ARG A 231 16.44 -2.01 19.31
CA ARG A 231 15.30 -1.57 20.13
C ARG A 231 15.56 -1.80 21.61
N ALA A 232 15.16 -0.83 22.42
CA ALA A 232 15.23 -0.97 23.87
C ALA A 232 14.18 -1.98 24.36
N ARG A 233 14.63 -2.96 25.14
CA ARG A 233 13.77 -3.95 25.80
C ARG A 233 13.92 -3.83 27.31
N LYS A 234 12.80 -3.70 28.02
CA LYS A 234 12.78 -3.68 29.50
C LYS A 234 13.19 -5.05 30.05
N ALA A 235 14.16 -5.07 30.93
CA ALA A 235 14.66 -6.24 31.66
C ALA A 235 14.80 -5.88 33.13
N GLY A 236 13.79 -6.16 33.93
CA GLY A 236 13.73 -5.70 35.33
C GLY A 236 13.70 -4.17 35.42
N ASN A 237 14.66 -3.58 36.07
CA ASN A 237 14.81 -2.12 36.25
C ASN A 237 15.67 -1.46 35.15
N TYR A 238 16.14 -2.21 34.17
CA TYR A 238 17.03 -1.75 33.12
C TYR A 238 16.37 -1.81 31.74
N HIS A 239 16.91 -1.08 30.78
CA HIS A 239 16.57 -1.18 29.35
C HIS A 239 17.82 -1.70 28.63
N LEU A 240 17.68 -2.87 28.01
CA LEU A 240 18.74 -3.48 27.21
C LEU A 240 18.45 -3.24 25.73
N MET A 241 19.50 -2.89 24.98
CA MET A 241 19.38 -2.77 23.52
C MET A 241 19.46 -4.15 22.87
N THR A 242 18.45 -4.50 22.07
CA THR A 242 18.42 -5.73 21.29
C THR A 242 18.54 -5.36 19.82
N GLY A 243 19.60 -5.86 19.16
CA GLY A 243 19.80 -5.68 17.71
C GLY A 243 18.83 -6.55 16.91
N LEU A 244 18.33 -5.99 15.83
CA LEU A 244 17.63 -6.71 14.78
C LEU A 244 18.63 -7.09 13.68
N ASN A 245 18.27 -8.05 12.81
CA ASN A 245 19.08 -8.36 11.64
C ASN A 245 19.24 -7.12 10.77
N PRO A 246 20.46 -6.77 10.35
CA PRO A 246 20.67 -5.72 9.37
C PRO A 246 19.93 -6.02 8.07
N VAL A 247 19.35 -4.99 7.45
CA VAL A 247 18.64 -5.11 6.18
C VAL A 247 19.33 -4.23 5.15
N TRP A 248 19.67 -4.80 4.01
CA TRP A 248 20.12 -4.04 2.85
C TRP A 248 18.91 -3.57 2.05
N ILE A 249 18.94 -2.32 1.61
CA ILE A 249 17.92 -1.73 0.76
C ILE A 249 18.62 -1.22 -0.49
N PHE A 250 18.28 -1.82 -1.63
CA PHE A 250 18.70 -1.41 -2.95
C PHE A 250 17.57 -0.59 -3.58
N SER A 251 17.88 0.56 -4.13
CA SER A 251 16.89 1.38 -4.84
C SER A 251 17.49 2.01 -6.08
N PHE A 252 16.80 1.93 -7.21
CA PHE A 252 17.22 2.47 -8.49
C PHE A 252 16.01 2.70 -9.41
N THR A 253 16.18 3.56 -10.41
CA THR A 253 15.20 3.77 -11.47
C THR A 253 15.75 3.17 -12.76
N CYS A 254 15.01 2.27 -13.38
CA CYS A 254 15.43 1.65 -14.63
C CYS A 254 15.38 2.67 -15.79
N ASP A 255 16.24 2.49 -16.77
CA ASP A 255 16.28 3.29 -17.99
C ASP A 255 16.06 2.41 -19.23
N GLU A 256 15.40 2.97 -20.23
CA GLU A 256 15.27 2.31 -21.53
C GLU A 256 16.64 2.09 -22.17
N GLU A 257 16.81 0.96 -22.84
CA GLU A 257 17.95 0.78 -23.75
C GLU A 257 17.79 1.78 -24.91
N GLU A 258 18.80 2.58 -25.18
CA GLU A 258 18.87 3.37 -26.43
C GLU A 258 18.95 2.37 -27.59
N GLN A 259 17.93 2.38 -28.47
CA GLN A 259 17.90 1.59 -29.70
C GLN A 259 18.94 2.09 -30.69
#